data_c1df53e3d587ea848abe790a7a54dd81
#
_entry.id   c1df53e3d587ea848abe790a7a54dd81
#
_cell.length_a   1.000
_cell.length_b   1.000
_cell.length_c   1.000
_cell.angle_alpha   90.00
_cell.angle_beta   90.00
_cell.angle_gamma   90.00
#
_symmetry.space_group_name_H-M   'P 1'
#
loop_
_entity.id
_entity.type
_entity.pdbx_description
1 polymer ?
#
loop_
_entity_poly.entity_id
_entity_poly.type
_entity_poly.pdbx_seq_one_letter_code
_entity_poly.pdbx_strand_id
1 'polypeptide(L)'
;MAVKVAINGFGRIGRLAFRQMFGHEGSEIVAINDLTSPKMLAHLLKYDSSQGNYARDHEVVAGENSITLDGKEITIYAKPNPEELPWGELGVDVVLECTGFFTAKDKAAAHIKAGAKKVVISAPAGNDLPTIVYNVNHETLTADDDIISAASCTTNCLAPMAKALNDFAPIQSGIMATIHAYTGDQMILDGPQRKGDLRRARAGAVNIVPNSTGAAKAIGLVIPELNGKLIGAAQRVPTPTGSTTLLFAVIKTDKEVTVDAINAAMKAQANESFGYNEDEIVSSDIVGMMYGSLFDATQTMVSQVSDDEYLVQVVSWYDNENSYTSQMVRTIKYFEKFVA
;
A
#
# COMPACT_ATOMS: atom_id res chain seq x y z
N MET A 1 16.14 -8.57 20.29
CA MET A 1 16.44 -7.12 20.19
C MET A 1 15.42 -6.55 19.22
N ALA A 2 14.98 -5.30 19.39
CA ALA A 2 14.09 -4.66 18.43
C ALA A 2 14.82 -4.47 17.09
N VAL A 3 14.12 -4.70 15.98
CA VAL A 3 14.64 -4.47 14.63
C VAL A 3 14.73 -2.96 14.38
N LYS A 4 15.88 -2.49 13.93
CA LYS A 4 16.15 -1.08 13.66
C LYS A 4 15.68 -0.70 12.27
N VAL A 5 14.71 0.20 12.19
CA VAL A 5 14.11 0.67 10.94
C VAL A 5 14.51 2.11 10.65
N ALA A 6 14.94 2.39 9.42
CA ALA A 6 15.10 3.75 8.92
C ALA A 6 14.06 4.03 7.83
N ILE A 7 13.60 5.27 7.75
CA ILE A 7 12.62 5.73 6.75
C ILE A 7 13.30 6.69 5.79
N ASN A 8 13.36 6.33 4.51
CA ASN A 8 13.83 7.22 3.45
C ASN A 8 12.65 7.83 2.70
N GLY A 9 12.41 9.12 2.89
CA GLY A 9 11.24 9.86 2.42
C GLY A 9 10.12 9.93 3.47
N PHE A 10 9.97 11.11 4.06
CA PHE A 10 8.97 11.37 5.12
C PHE A 10 7.73 12.08 4.56
N GLY A 11 7.30 11.63 3.36
CA GLY A 11 6.06 12.03 2.71
C GLY A 11 4.81 11.42 3.36
N ARG A 12 3.70 11.31 2.62
CA ARG A 12 2.44 10.74 3.12
C ARG A 12 2.65 9.35 3.74
N ILE A 13 3.19 8.42 2.97
CA ILE A 13 3.37 7.02 3.39
C ILE A 13 4.41 6.89 4.50
N GLY A 14 5.56 7.58 4.39
CA GLY A 14 6.60 7.54 5.43
C GLY A 14 6.09 8.02 6.79
N ARG A 15 5.29 9.11 6.83
CA ARG A 15 4.69 9.60 8.07
C ARG A 15 3.63 8.66 8.66
N LEU A 16 2.81 8.02 7.81
CA LEU A 16 1.82 7.05 8.29
C LEU A 16 2.50 5.77 8.79
N ALA A 17 3.54 5.28 8.10
CA ALA A 17 4.34 4.17 8.59
C ALA A 17 4.99 4.49 9.93
N PHE A 18 5.53 5.70 10.08
CA PHE A 18 6.05 6.19 11.34
C PHE A 18 5.00 6.15 12.45
N ARG A 19 3.79 6.70 12.22
CA ARG A 19 2.69 6.69 13.19
C ARG A 19 2.29 5.27 13.60
N GLN A 20 2.33 4.31 12.69
CA GLN A 20 1.96 2.91 12.94
C GLN A 20 3.08 2.07 13.57
N MET A 21 4.34 2.50 13.47
CA MET A 21 5.48 1.74 14.00
C MET A 21 6.05 2.34 15.29
N PHE A 22 5.91 3.64 15.50
CA PHE A 22 6.46 4.30 16.67
C PHE A 22 5.81 3.79 17.97
N GLY A 23 6.64 3.37 18.93
CA GLY A 23 6.18 2.88 20.23
C GLY A 23 5.61 1.44 20.23
N HIS A 24 5.57 0.77 19.08
CA HIS A 24 5.16 -0.63 19.02
C HIS A 24 6.31 -1.59 19.30
N GLU A 25 6.00 -2.70 19.96
CA GLU A 25 7.01 -3.73 20.25
C GLU A 25 7.56 -4.37 18.98
N GLY A 26 8.82 -4.73 19.02
CA GLY A 26 9.53 -5.49 17.98
C GLY A 26 10.35 -4.64 17.02
N SER A 27 9.97 -3.40 16.72
CA SER A 27 10.71 -2.50 15.84
C SER A 27 11.00 -1.14 16.46
N GLU A 28 12.13 -0.55 16.07
CA GLU A 28 12.57 0.77 16.52
C GLU A 28 12.93 1.65 15.33
N ILE A 29 12.25 2.79 15.17
CA ILE A 29 12.63 3.80 14.18
C ILE A 29 13.85 4.56 14.72
N VAL A 30 14.99 4.41 14.04
CA VAL A 30 16.28 4.98 14.46
C VAL A 30 16.66 6.23 13.68
N ALA A 31 16.15 6.40 12.46
CA ALA A 31 16.49 7.54 11.61
C ALA A 31 15.45 7.80 10.53
N ILE A 32 15.41 9.04 10.07
CA ILE A 32 14.63 9.49 8.90
C ILE A 32 15.58 10.20 7.95
N ASN A 33 15.43 10.01 6.65
CA ASN A 33 16.06 10.84 5.62
C ASN A 33 15.00 11.54 4.79
N ASP A 34 15.03 12.88 4.74
CA ASP A 34 14.18 13.70 3.89
C ASP A 34 14.87 15.03 3.58
N LEU A 35 14.69 15.57 2.39
CA LEU A 35 15.33 16.82 1.98
C LEU A 35 14.60 18.07 2.52
N THR A 36 13.49 17.88 3.20
CA THR A 36 12.67 18.94 3.82
C THR A 36 13.17 19.24 5.24
N SER A 37 12.99 20.45 5.71
CA SER A 37 13.45 20.86 7.05
C SER A 37 12.71 20.09 8.17
N PRO A 38 13.39 19.76 9.30
CA PRO A 38 12.78 19.12 10.46
C PRO A 38 11.53 19.83 10.97
N LYS A 39 11.53 21.17 10.95
CA LYS A 39 10.36 21.99 11.34
C LYS A 39 9.14 21.70 10.48
N MET A 40 9.30 21.59 9.14
CA MET A 40 8.21 21.27 8.23
C MET A 40 7.74 19.82 8.42
N LEU A 41 8.66 18.88 8.56
CA LEU A 41 8.35 17.47 8.77
C LEU A 41 7.61 17.24 10.09
N ALA A 42 8.05 17.86 11.19
CA ALA A 42 7.35 17.81 12.48
C ALA A 42 5.95 18.41 12.38
N HIS A 43 5.79 19.54 11.68
CA HIS A 43 4.47 20.16 11.48
C HIS A 43 3.52 19.22 10.72
N LEU A 44 3.99 18.61 9.62
CA LEU A 44 3.20 17.67 8.83
C LEU A 44 2.97 16.32 9.52
N LEU A 45 3.82 15.94 10.48
CA LEU A 45 3.56 14.78 11.35
C LEU A 45 2.45 15.08 12.34
N LYS A 46 2.42 16.30 12.91
CA LYS A 46 1.37 16.73 13.83
C LYS A 46 0.00 16.78 13.17
N TYR A 47 -0.08 17.50 12.07
CA TYR A 47 -1.33 17.89 11.42
C TYR A 47 -1.45 17.25 10.06
N ASP A 48 -2.47 16.45 9.90
CA ASP A 48 -2.76 15.74 8.66
C ASP A 48 -4.23 15.96 8.28
N SER A 49 -4.46 16.55 7.11
CA SER A 49 -5.81 16.90 6.66
C SER A 49 -6.69 15.69 6.35
N SER A 50 -6.08 14.54 6.01
CA SER A 50 -6.79 13.31 5.67
C SER A 50 -6.82 12.31 6.82
N GLN A 51 -5.71 12.22 7.60
CA GLN A 51 -5.51 11.18 8.62
C GLN A 51 -5.56 11.74 10.06
N GLY A 52 -5.95 13.00 10.21
CA GLY A 52 -6.22 13.60 11.51
C GLY A 52 -4.98 14.11 12.24
N ASN A 53 -5.25 14.70 13.39
CA ASN A 53 -4.27 15.41 14.22
C ASN A 53 -3.57 14.44 15.18
N TYR A 54 -2.31 14.09 14.87
CA TYR A 54 -1.47 13.21 15.69
C TYR A 54 -1.03 13.86 17.01
N ALA A 55 -0.96 15.20 17.03
CA ALA A 55 -0.58 15.95 18.26
C ALA A 55 -1.69 15.99 19.32
N ARG A 56 -2.85 15.35 19.12
CA ARG A 56 -3.84 15.17 20.19
C ARG A 56 -3.35 14.21 21.26
N ASP A 57 -2.60 13.18 20.85
CA ASP A 57 -2.19 12.06 21.68
C ASP A 57 -0.67 12.02 21.88
N HIS A 58 0.10 12.83 21.12
CA HIS A 58 1.55 12.81 21.09
C HIS A 58 2.16 14.20 21.12
N GLU A 59 3.26 14.36 21.86
CA GLU A 59 4.10 15.56 21.83
C GLU A 59 5.13 15.43 20.70
N VAL A 60 5.07 16.33 19.72
CA VAL A 60 6.02 16.37 18.60
C VAL A 60 6.77 17.69 18.61
N VAL A 61 8.08 17.66 18.71
CA VAL A 61 8.96 18.85 18.73
C VAL A 61 10.00 18.74 17.62
N ALA A 62 10.21 19.84 16.88
CA ALA A 62 11.28 19.92 15.90
C ALA A 62 12.58 20.37 16.59
N GLY A 63 13.66 19.61 16.41
CA GLY A 63 15.02 20.02 16.69
C GLY A 63 15.69 20.66 15.47
N GLU A 64 17.00 20.91 15.54
CA GLU A 64 17.79 21.45 14.43
C GLU A 64 17.91 20.41 13.29
N ASN A 65 18.26 19.16 13.63
CA ASN A 65 18.41 18.04 12.71
C ASN A 65 17.67 16.79 13.24
N SER A 66 16.52 17.00 13.92
CA SER A 66 15.78 15.90 14.54
C SER A 66 14.30 16.23 14.72
N ILE A 67 13.52 15.21 14.99
CA ILE A 67 12.17 15.30 15.54
C ILE A 67 12.17 14.52 16.86
N THR A 68 11.67 15.15 17.91
CA THR A 68 11.42 14.49 19.18
C THR A 68 9.93 14.16 19.28
N LEU A 69 9.61 12.89 19.48
CA LEU A 69 8.26 12.40 19.73
C LEU A 69 8.18 11.76 21.11
N ASP A 70 7.33 12.29 22.00
CA ASP A 70 7.13 11.80 23.37
C ASP A 70 8.44 11.63 24.13
N GLY A 71 9.37 12.61 23.98
CA GLY A 71 10.70 12.60 24.60
C GLY A 71 11.75 11.75 23.88
N LYS A 72 11.40 10.95 22.85
CA LYS A 72 12.37 10.19 22.06
C LYS A 72 12.79 10.99 20.83
N GLU A 73 14.08 11.31 20.76
CA GLU A 73 14.69 12.03 19.64
C GLU A 73 15.03 11.07 18.48
N ILE A 74 14.66 11.47 17.24
CA ILE A 74 14.95 10.75 16.02
C ILE A 74 15.69 11.68 15.07
N THR A 75 16.90 11.29 14.67
CA THR A 75 17.73 12.09 13.76
C THR A 75 17.16 12.13 12.36
N ILE A 76 17.18 13.31 11.75
CA ILE A 76 16.81 13.54 10.36
C ILE A 76 18.07 13.85 9.55
N TYR A 77 18.31 13.02 8.56
CA TYR A 77 19.32 13.24 7.54
C TYR A 77 18.71 13.92 6.33
N ALA A 78 19.51 14.67 5.56
CA ALA A 78 19.09 15.37 4.35
C ALA A 78 20.04 15.03 3.18
N LYS A 79 20.15 13.74 2.87
CA LYS A 79 21.05 13.23 1.83
C LYS A 79 20.24 12.84 0.58
N PRO A 80 20.51 13.46 -0.59
CA PRO A 80 19.85 13.07 -1.83
C PRO A 80 20.33 11.73 -2.38
N ASN A 81 21.58 11.34 -2.07
CA ASN A 81 22.13 10.03 -2.44
C ASN A 81 22.07 9.06 -1.24
N PRO A 82 21.31 7.96 -1.30
CA PRO A 82 21.20 7.01 -0.20
C PRO A 82 22.52 6.32 0.18
N GLU A 83 23.51 6.22 -0.72
CA GLU A 83 24.82 5.64 -0.42
C GLU A 83 25.61 6.46 0.63
N GLU A 84 25.25 7.74 0.85
CA GLU A 84 25.88 8.61 1.85
C GLU A 84 25.22 8.54 3.22
N LEU A 85 24.20 7.71 3.39
CA LEU A 85 23.47 7.57 4.66
C LEU A 85 24.21 6.59 5.60
N PRO A 86 24.25 6.87 6.91
CA PRO A 86 25.05 6.08 7.85
C PRO A 86 24.31 4.82 8.34
N TRP A 87 23.67 4.07 7.43
CA TRP A 87 22.86 2.91 7.83
C TRP A 87 23.68 1.83 8.53
N GLY A 88 24.90 1.58 8.07
CA GLY A 88 25.82 0.63 8.71
C GLY A 88 26.25 1.07 10.11
N GLU A 89 26.55 2.36 10.30
CA GLU A 89 26.96 2.92 11.61
C GLU A 89 25.83 2.86 12.64
N LEU A 90 24.58 3.09 12.18
CA LEU A 90 23.37 3.03 13.01
C LEU A 90 22.91 1.59 13.26
N GLY A 91 23.44 0.63 12.51
CA GLY A 91 23.03 -0.77 12.53
C GLY A 91 21.59 -0.95 12.04
N VAL A 92 21.23 -0.25 10.95
CA VAL A 92 19.87 -0.34 10.36
C VAL A 92 19.64 -1.72 9.79
N ASP A 93 18.61 -2.39 10.27
CA ASP A 93 18.19 -3.70 9.77
C ASP A 93 17.33 -3.58 8.52
N VAL A 94 16.32 -2.69 8.54
CA VAL A 94 15.41 -2.50 7.44
C VAL A 94 15.29 -1.02 7.06
N VAL A 95 15.45 -0.70 5.77
CA VAL A 95 15.10 0.61 5.24
C VAL A 95 13.72 0.54 4.59
N LEU A 96 12.84 1.44 4.97
CA LEU A 96 11.58 1.71 4.29
C LEU A 96 11.79 2.83 3.26
N GLU A 97 11.80 2.47 1.97
CA GLU A 97 11.98 3.39 0.86
C GLU A 97 10.62 4.00 0.43
N CYS A 98 10.39 5.26 0.79
CA CYS A 98 9.14 5.99 0.57
C CYS A 98 9.27 7.24 -0.32
N THR A 99 10.44 7.45 -0.96
CA THR A 99 10.66 8.67 -1.78
C THR A 99 9.96 8.60 -3.15
N GLY A 100 9.71 7.39 -3.66
CA GLY A 100 9.23 7.15 -5.02
C GLY A 100 10.28 7.37 -6.12
N PHE A 101 11.57 7.58 -5.76
CA PHE A 101 12.68 7.73 -6.69
C PHE A 101 13.52 6.45 -6.84
N PHE A 102 13.70 5.70 -5.77
CA PHE A 102 14.52 4.48 -5.73
C PHE A 102 13.63 3.23 -5.79
N THR A 103 12.77 3.17 -6.80
CA THR A 103 11.75 2.11 -6.96
C THR A 103 12.20 0.91 -7.80
N ALA A 104 13.41 0.93 -8.35
CA ALA A 104 14.01 -0.21 -9.05
C ALA A 104 15.04 -0.90 -8.14
N LYS A 105 15.26 -2.20 -8.31
CA LYS A 105 16.18 -3.00 -7.49
C LYS A 105 17.58 -2.42 -7.44
N ASP A 106 18.14 -2.06 -8.61
CA ASP A 106 19.47 -1.44 -8.75
C ASP A 106 19.58 -0.11 -8.01
N LYS A 107 18.53 0.71 -8.02
CA LYS A 107 18.49 1.98 -7.30
C LYS A 107 18.34 1.79 -5.79
N ALA A 108 17.45 0.90 -5.37
CA ALA A 108 17.23 0.60 -3.96
C ALA A 108 18.46 -0.07 -3.30
N ALA A 109 19.30 -0.76 -4.10
CA ALA A 109 20.56 -1.33 -3.66
C ALA A 109 21.55 -0.29 -3.07
N ALA A 110 21.35 1.01 -3.32
CA ALA A 110 22.10 2.08 -2.68
C ALA A 110 21.97 2.04 -1.15
N HIS A 111 20.84 1.62 -0.61
CA HIS A 111 20.65 1.45 0.83
C HIS A 111 21.43 0.27 1.40
N ILE A 112 21.54 -0.82 0.64
CA ILE A 112 22.37 -1.99 1.02
C ILE A 112 23.85 -1.60 1.04
N LYS A 113 24.31 -0.84 0.03
CA LYS A 113 25.67 -0.30 -0.02
C LYS A 113 25.98 0.64 1.17
N ALA A 114 24.97 1.38 1.63
CA ALA A 114 25.05 2.23 2.82
C ALA A 114 25.07 1.42 4.15
N GLY A 115 24.88 0.10 4.09
CA GLY A 115 25.01 -0.81 5.22
C GLY A 115 23.68 -1.28 5.83
N ALA A 116 22.53 -1.01 5.21
CA ALA A 116 21.29 -1.64 5.62
C ALA A 116 21.26 -3.13 5.24
N LYS A 117 20.60 -3.97 6.05
CA LYS A 117 20.49 -5.41 5.74
C LYS A 117 19.39 -5.70 4.73
N LYS A 118 18.24 -5.00 4.82
CA LYS A 118 17.05 -5.22 4.00
C LYS A 118 16.45 -3.89 3.56
N VAL A 119 15.72 -3.90 2.42
CA VAL A 119 14.97 -2.74 1.90
C VAL A 119 13.55 -3.15 1.53
N VAL A 120 12.57 -2.39 2.00
CA VAL A 120 11.17 -2.49 1.58
C VAL A 120 10.80 -1.25 0.76
N ILE A 121 10.50 -1.45 -0.52
CA ILE A 121 10.10 -0.37 -1.43
C ILE A 121 8.59 -0.17 -1.33
N SER A 122 8.15 1.06 -1.02
CA SER A 122 6.73 1.43 -0.88
C SER A 122 6.04 1.72 -2.23
N ALA A 123 6.40 0.99 -3.27
CA ALA A 123 5.85 1.16 -4.63
C ALA A 123 6.06 -0.12 -5.46
N PRO A 124 5.33 -0.30 -6.58
CA PRO A 124 5.67 -1.31 -7.57
C PRO A 124 7.10 -1.11 -8.08
N ALA A 125 7.90 -2.17 -8.13
CA ALA A 125 9.35 -2.10 -8.32
C ALA A 125 9.91 -3.01 -9.46
N GLY A 126 9.10 -3.33 -10.44
CA GLY A 126 9.53 -4.21 -11.55
C GLY A 126 9.28 -5.69 -11.25
N ASN A 127 9.94 -6.57 -12.01
CA ASN A 127 9.74 -8.03 -11.94
C ASN A 127 11.02 -8.77 -11.51
N ASP A 128 12.07 -8.07 -11.17
CA ASP A 128 13.39 -8.58 -10.81
C ASP A 128 13.61 -8.69 -9.30
N LEU A 129 12.55 -8.47 -8.53
CA LEU A 129 12.52 -8.59 -7.07
C LEU A 129 11.13 -9.06 -6.61
N PRO A 130 11.00 -9.68 -5.42
CA PRO A 130 9.72 -10.12 -4.88
C PRO A 130 8.73 -8.95 -4.72
N THR A 131 7.50 -9.14 -5.21
CA THR A 131 6.38 -8.24 -4.95
C THR A 131 5.44 -8.90 -3.95
N ILE A 132 5.26 -8.29 -2.80
CA ILE A 132 4.60 -8.88 -1.63
C ILE A 132 3.31 -8.15 -1.30
N VAL A 133 2.26 -8.93 -1.10
CA VAL A 133 1.02 -8.54 -0.43
C VAL A 133 0.85 -9.42 0.81
N TYR A 134 0.85 -8.80 1.98
CA TYR A 134 0.73 -9.53 3.25
C TYR A 134 -0.59 -10.31 3.31
N ASN A 135 -0.57 -11.52 3.88
CA ASN A 135 -1.64 -12.51 3.90
C ASN A 135 -2.11 -13.02 2.52
N VAL A 136 -1.32 -12.78 1.46
CA VAL A 136 -1.54 -13.41 0.14
C VAL A 136 -0.33 -14.24 -0.27
N ASN A 137 0.86 -13.64 -0.31
CA ASN A 137 2.09 -14.32 -0.72
C ASN A 137 3.31 -14.00 0.16
N HIS A 138 3.14 -13.38 1.34
CA HIS A 138 4.26 -13.01 2.21
C HIS A 138 5.11 -14.20 2.67
N GLU A 139 4.53 -15.41 2.71
CA GLU A 139 5.23 -16.63 3.08
C GLU A 139 6.25 -17.10 2.02
N THR A 140 6.22 -16.51 0.83
CA THR A 140 7.24 -16.78 -0.21
C THR A 140 8.57 -16.11 0.08
N LEU A 141 8.62 -15.16 1.03
CA LEU A 141 9.85 -14.47 1.43
C LEU A 141 10.83 -15.43 2.11
N THR A 142 12.11 -15.22 1.78
CA THR A 142 13.22 -15.98 2.31
C THR A 142 14.33 -15.09 2.88
N ALA A 143 15.32 -15.67 3.53
CA ALA A 143 16.49 -14.92 4.04
C ALA A 143 17.35 -14.33 2.91
N ASP A 144 17.29 -14.90 1.70
CA ASP A 144 18.06 -14.44 0.54
C ASP A 144 17.46 -13.20 -0.15
N ASP A 145 16.24 -12.82 0.23
CA ASP A 145 15.60 -11.62 -0.28
C ASP A 145 16.10 -10.38 0.48
N ASP A 146 16.89 -9.53 -0.17
CA ASP A 146 17.39 -8.30 0.45
C ASP A 146 16.55 -7.07 0.14
N ILE A 147 15.92 -7.04 -1.03
CA ILE A 147 15.11 -5.91 -1.52
C ILE A 147 13.79 -6.45 -2.02
N ILE A 148 12.70 -5.92 -1.47
CA ILE A 148 11.34 -6.33 -1.84
C ILE A 148 10.46 -5.12 -2.15
N SER A 149 9.39 -5.36 -2.91
CA SER A 149 8.31 -4.38 -3.13
C SER A 149 7.10 -4.75 -2.28
N ALA A 150 6.54 -3.79 -1.56
CA ALA A 150 5.24 -3.91 -0.90
C ALA A 150 4.06 -3.66 -1.86
N ALA A 151 4.27 -3.78 -3.17
CA ALA A 151 3.29 -3.57 -4.22
C ALA A 151 2.68 -2.15 -4.23
N SER A 152 1.46 -1.99 -4.74
CA SER A 152 0.69 -0.74 -4.69
C SER A 152 -0.51 -0.86 -3.75
N CYS A 153 -1.10 0.29 -3.38
CA CYS A 153 -2.33 0.32 -2.58
C CYS A 153 -3.48 -0.46 -3.26
N THR A 154 -3.64 -0.28 -4.56
CA THR A 154 -4.67 -0.99 -5.35
C THR A 154 -4.39 -2.49 -5.43
N THR A 155 -3.12 -2.91 -5.57
CA THR A 155 -2.75 -4.34 -5.57
C THR A 155 -3.02 -4.97 -4.19
N ASN A 156 -2.74 -4.26 -3.10
CA ASN A 156 -3.03 -4.71 -1.74
C ASN A 156 -4.54 -4.83 -1.46
N CYS A 157 -5.38 -4.05 -2.14
CA CYS A 157 -6.83 -4.21 -2.08
C CYS A 157 -7.33 -5.35 -2.96
N LEU A 158 -6.86 -5.42 -4.22
CA LEU A 158 -7.33 -6.41 -5.20
C LEU A 158 -6.94 -7.84 -4.83
N ALA A 159 -5.70 -8.06 -4.37
CA ALA A 159 -5.14 -9.40 -4.24
C ALA A 159 -5.89 -10.29 -3.23
N PRO A 160 -6.21 -9.86 -1.99
CA PRO A 160 -6.98 -10.67 -1.06
C PRO A 160 -8.37 -11.04 -1.61
N MET A 161 -9.08 -10.07 -2.19
CA MET A 161 -10.41 -10.26 -2.78
C MET A 161 -10.36 -11.22 -3.99
N ALA A 162 -9.40 -11.02 -4.90
CA ALA A 162 -9.22 -11.88 -6.07
C ALA A 162 -8.80 -13.30 -5.68
N LYS A 163 -7.95 -13.44 -4.65
CA LYS A 163 -7.59 -14.76 -4.11
C LYS A 163 -8.80 -15.48 -3.54
N ALA A 164 -9.58 -14.84 -2.68
CA ALA A 164 -10.76 -15.43 -2.07
C ALA A 164 -11.79 -15.87 -3.15
N LEU A 165 -12.00 -15.05 -4.20
CA LEU A 165 -12.88 -15.41 -5.31
C LEU A 165 -12.32 -16.58 -6.13
N ASN A 166 -11.01 -16.59 -6.42
CA ASN A 166 -10.36 -17.65 -7.18
C ASN A 166 -10.31 -18.98 -6.41
N ASP A 167 -10.19 -18.93 -5.08
CA ASP A 167 -10.26 -20.10 -4.20
C ASP A 167 -11.71 -20.67 -4.13
N PHE A 168 -12.73 -19.81 -4.22
CA PHE A 168 -14.13 -20.21 -4.31
C PHE A 168 -14.45 -20.90 -5.65
N ALA A 169 -14.06 -20.29 -6.76
CA ALA A 169 -14.15 -20.84 -8.11
C ALA A 169 -13.12 -20.17 -9.04
N PRO A 170 -12.41 -20.96 -9.89
CA PRO A 170 -11.35 -20.44 -10.73
C PRO A 170 -11.79 -19.28 -11.64
N ILE A 171 -11.11 -18.15 -11.52
CA ILE A 171 -11.29 -16.99 -12.40
C ILE A 171 -10.74 -17.35 -13.79
N GLN A 172 -11.56 -17.20 -14.83
CA GLN A 172 -11.18 -17.41 -16.22
C GLN A 172 -10.62 -16.13 -16.83
N SER A 173 -11.33 -15.03 -16.63
CA SER A 173 -10.93 -13.69 -17.08
C SER A 173 -11.64 -12.64 -16.25
N GLY A 174 -11.15 -11.39 -16.28
CA GLY A 174 -11.83 -10.31 -15.57
C GLY A 174 -11.30 -8.93 -15.90
N ILE A 175 -12.09 -7.95 -15.51
CA ILE A 175 -11.75 -6.53 -15.55
C ILE A 175 -11.82 -6.00 -14.13
N MET A 176 -10.71 -5.44 -13.64
CA MET A 176 -10.75 -4.65 -12.42
C MET A 176 -10.86 -3.17 -12.76
N ALA A 177 -11.67 -2.46 -12.00
CA ALA A 177 -11.73 -1.00 -12.04
C ALA A 177 -11.47 -0.46 -10.64
N THR A 178 -10.65 0.58 -10.52
CA THR A 178 -10.54 1.29 -9.24
C THR A 178 -11.05 2.72 -9.38
N ILE A 179 -11.95 3.10 -8.47
CA ILE A 179 -12.36 4.48 -8.25
C ILE A 179 -11.48 4.98 -7.12
N HIS A 180 -10.50 5.80 -7.47
CA HIS A 180 -9.36 6.10 -6.61
C HIS A 180 -9.36 7.57 -6.19
N ALA A 181 -9.06 7.84 -4.94
CA ALA A 181 -8.80 9.19 -4.48
C ALA A 181 -7.64 9.84 -5.25
N TYR A 182 -7.62 11.18 -5.38
CA TYR A 182 -6.49 11.86 -5.95
C TYR A 182 -5.24 11.70 -5.05
N THR A 183 -4.06 11.79 -5.62
CA THR A 183 -2.79 11.65 -4.90
C THR A 183 -1.82 12.78 -5.29
N GLY A 184 -0.75 12.94 -4.51
CA GLY A 184 0.22 14.03 -4.69
C GLY A 184 1.01 14.04 -6.00
N ASP A 185 0.79 13.06 -6.89
CA ASP A 185 1.31 13.06 -8.25
C ASP A 185 0.41 13.79 -9.26
N GLN A 186 -0.80 14.20 -8.84
CA GLN A 186 -1.71 15.06 -9.59
C GLN A 186 -1.50 16.53 -9.22
N MET A 187 -1.93 17.44 -10.11
CA MET A 187 -1.85 18.87 -9.87
C MET A 187 -3.04 19.35 -9.04
N ILE A 188 -2.84 20.36 -8.19
CA ILE A 188 -3.92 21.06 -7.46
C ILE A 188 -4.74 21.89 -8.44
N LEU A 189 -4.07 22.72 -9.24
CA LEU A 189 -4.62 23.44 -10.40
C LEU A 189 -3.96 22.91 -11.66
N ASP A 190 -4.53 23.20 -12.84
CA ASP A 190 -3.93 22.81 -14.12
C ASP A 190 -2.49 23.30 -14.23
N GLY A 191 -1.56 22.39 -14.48
CA GLY A 191 -0.15 22.74 -14.56
C GLY A 191 0.72 21.57 -15.04
N PRO A 192 2.00 21.80 -15.37
CA PRO A 192 2.88 20.78 -15.91
C PRO A 192 3.16 19.68 -14.88
N GLN A 193 2.79 18.44 -15.21
CA GLN A 193 3.06 17.27 -14.39
C GLN A 193 4.47 16.73 -14.67
N ARG A 194 5.21 16.35 -13.63
CA ARG A 194 6.65 16.00 -13.70
C ARG A 194 7.01 14.88 -14.69
N LYS A 195 6.08 13.94 -14.96
CA LYS A 195 6.29 12.83 -15.89
C LYS A 195 5.63 13.04 -17.25
N GLY A 196 5.04 14.24 -17.48
CA GLY A 196 4.40 14.60 -18.74
C GLY A 196 3.02 13.95 -18.97
N ASP A 197 2.39 13.40 -17.93
CA ASP A 197 1.03 12.85 -18.04
C ASP A 197 0.02 14.00 -18.16
N LEU A 198 -0.62 14.13 -19.33
CA LEU A 198 -1.54 15.20 -19.66
C LEU A 198 -2.83 15.18 -18.82
N ARG A 199 -3.29 14.00 -18.39
CA ARG A 199 -4.49 13.86 -17.55
C ARG A 199 -4.19 14.21 -16.10
N ARG A 200 -3.06 13.75 -15.57
CA ARG A 200 -2.59 14.12 -14.21
C ARG A 200 -2.14 15.57 -14.08
N ALA A 201 -1.93 16.26 -15.21
CA ALA A 201 -1.67 17.69 -15.27
C ALA A 201 -2.90 18.55 -14.94
N ARG A 202 -4.09 17.96 -14.90
CA ARG A 202 -5.35 18.65 -14.59
C ARG A 202 -5.61 18.63 -13.09
N ALA A 203 -6.38 19.62 -12.63
CA ALA A 203 -6.77 19.82 -11.23
C ALA A 203 -7.48 18.59 -10.65
N GLY A 204 -6.88 17.95 -9.64
CA GLY A 204 -7.35 16.69 -9.09
C GLY A 204 -8.66 16.79 -8.31
N ALA A 205 -8.88 17.93 -7.63
CA ALA A 205 -10.03 18.13 -6.72
C ALA A 205 -11.35 18.48 -7.41
N VAL A 206 -11.35 18.63 -8.77
CA VAL A 206 -12.55 19.05 -9.53
C VAL A 206 -12.80 18.19 -10.78
N ASN A 207 -12.00 17.15 -11.00
CA ASN A 207 -12.10 16.30 -12.19
C ASN A 207 -12.17 14.82 -11.86
N ILE A 208 -12.92 14.06 -12.66
CA ILE A 208 -12.69 12.62 -12.81
C ILE A 208 -11.58 12.45 -13.84
N VAL A 209 -10.46 11.83 -13.42
CA VAL A 209 -9.25 11.70 -14.23
C VAL A 209 -8.99 10.23 -14.57
N PRO A 210 -9.24 9.80 -15.83
CA PRO A 210 -8.89 8.44 -16.27
C PRO A 210 -7.38 8.22 -16.17
N ASN A 211 -6.99 7.08 -15.60
CA ASN A 211 -5.62 6.70 -15.37
C ASN A 211 -5.36 5.25 -15.75
N SER A 212 -4.13 4.94 -16.11
CA SER A 212 -3.67 3.56 -16.15
C SER A 212 -3.43 3.03 -14.74
N THR A 213 -3.61 1.72 -14.54
CA THR A 213 -3.20 1.02 -13.34
C THR A 213 -2.38 -0.21 -13.69
N GLY A 214 -1.28 -0.41 -12.98
CA GLY A 214 -0.48 -1.63 -13.06
C GLY A 214 -0.99 -2.77 -12.19
N ALA A 215 -2.04 -2.53 -11.37
CA ALA A 215 -2.49 -3.51 -10.38
C ALA A 215 -2.96 -4.84 -11.01
N ALA A 216 -3.66 -4.79 -12.14
CA ALA A 216 -4.10 -6.00 -12.85
C ALA A 216 -2.91 -6.84 -13.40
N LYS A 217 -1.82 -6.19 -13.82
CA LYS A 217 -0.60 -6.91 -14.22
C LYS A 217 0.18 -7.42 -13.01
N ALA A 218 0.23 -6.62 -11.94
CA ALA A 218 0.95 -6.98 -10.72
C ALA A 218 0.29 -8.16 -9.98
N ILE A 219 -0.99 -8.43 -10.22
CA ILE A 219 -1.69 -9.55 -9.59
C ILE A 219 -1.02 -10.89 -9.92
N GLY A 220 -0.52 -11.07 -11.14
CA GLY A 220 0.19 -12.29 -11.57
C GLY A 220 1.54 -12.51 -10.87
N LEU A 221 2.14 -11.45 -10.28
CA LEU A 221 3.36 -11.55 -9.45
C LEU A 221 3.04 -12.05 -8.04
N VAL A 222 1.80 -11.83 -7.59
CA VAL A 222 1.34 -12.13 -6.23
C VAL A 222 0.52 -13.42 -6.20
N ILE A 223 -0.28 -13.66 -7.25
CA ILE A 223 -1.13 -14.84 -7.45
C ILE A 223 -0.85 -15.37 -8.86
N PRO A 224 0.12 -16.29 -9.02
CA PRO A 224 0.57 -16.75 -10.34
C PRO A 224 -0.55 -17.33 -11.22
N GLU A 225 -1.58 -17.94 -10.62
CA GLU A 225 -2.74 -18.52 -11.32
C GLU A 225 -3.58 -17.46 -12.03
N LEU A 226 -3.47 -16.19 -11.64
CA LEU A 226 -4.18 -15.06 -12.26
C LEU A 226 -3.34 -14.30 -13.29
N ASN A 227 -2.12 -14.79 -13.60
CA ASN A 227 -1.27 -14.15 -14.59
C ASN A 227 -1.94 -14.11 -15.96
N GLY A 228 -2.09 -12.89 -16.51
CA GLY A 228 -2.70 -12.66 -17.82
C GLY A 228 -4.23 -12.75 -17.86
N LYS A 229 -4.90 -13.11 -16.77
CA LYS A 229 -6.37 -13.23 -16.72
C LYS A 229 -7.09 -11.92 -16.44
N LEU A 230 -6.42 -10.93 -15.85
CA LEU A 230 -7.02 -9.66 -15.47
C LEU A 230 -6.45 -8.49 -16.28
N ILE A 231 -7.35 -7.61 -16.72
CA ILE A 231 -7.02 -6.27 -17.22
C ILE A 231 -7.58 -5.21 -16.25
N GLY A 232 -7.10 -3.96 -16.33
CA GLY A 232 -7.52 -2.98 -15.36
C GLY A 232 -7.54 -1.54 -15.84
N ALA A 233 -8.45 -0.77 -15.24
CA ALA A 233 -8.60 0.66 -15.42
C ALA A 233 -8.67 1.38 -14.06
N ALA A 234 -8.35 2.67 -14.06
CA ALA A 234 -8.47 3.53 -12.88
C ALA A 234 -9.17 4.84 -13.24
N GLN A 235 -10.00 5.32 -12.34
CA GLN A 235 -10.59 6.66 -12.38
C GLN A 235 -10.21 7.38 -11.09
N ARG A 236 -9.47 8.48 -11.19
CA ARG A 236 -9.22 9.36 -10.04
C ARG A 236 -10.41 10.29 -9.86
N VAL A 237 -10.88 10.42 -8.61
CA VAL A 237 -12.07 11.21 -8.26
C VAL A 237 -11.71 12.27 -7.21
N PRO A 238 -12.54 13.33 -7.05
CA PRO A 238 -12.30 14.44 -6.11
C PRO A 238 -12.51 14.05 -4.62
N THR A 239 -11.82 13.03 -4.15
CA THR A 239 -11.76 12.64 -2.73
C THR A 239 -10.30 12.63 -2.26
N PRO A 240 -9.99 13.11 -1.03
CA PRO A 240 -8.62 13.22 -0.55
C PRO A 240 -7.99 11.87 -0.19
N THR A 241 -8.80 10.93 0.31
CA THR A 241 -8.46 9.53 0.56
C THR A 241 -9.74 8.69 0.58
N GLY A 242 -9.62 7.38 0.58
CA GLY A 242 -10.76 6.47 0.45
C GLY A 242 -11.06 6.11 -1.01
N SER A 243 -10.75 4.87 -1.36
CA SER A 243 -10.83 4.32 -2.72
C SER A 243 -11.57 3.00 -2.70
N THR A 244 -12.10 2.59 -3.85
CA THR A 244 -12.73 1.29 -4.00
C THR A 244 -12.22 0.56 -5.24
N THR A 245 -12.09 -0.75 -5.15
CA THR A 245 -11.76 -1.64 -6.27
C THR A 245 -12.94 -2.55 -6.56
N LEU A 246 -13.40 -2.52 -7.82
CA LEU A 246 -14.41 -3.42 -8.37
C LEU A 246 -13.69 -4.48 -9.20
N LEU A 247 -14.01 -5.74 -9.00
CA LEU A 247 -13.57 -6.84 -9.86
C LEU A 247 -14.80 -7.47 -10.52
N PHE A 248 -14.85 -7.37 -11.83
CA PHE A 248 -15.80 -8.08 -12.68
C PHE A 248 -15.07 -9.31 -13.25
N ALA A 249 -15.48 -10.50 -12.86
CA ALA A 249 -14.78 -11.72 -13.25
C ALA A 249 -15.74 -12.78 -13.77
N VAL A 250 -15.33 -13.48 -14.81
CA VAL A 250 -15.96 -14.74 -15.20
C VAL A 250 -15.28 -15.85 -14.39
N ILE A 251 -16.06 -16.54 -13.58
CA ILE A 251 -15.63 -17.73 -12.83
C ILE A 251 -16.28 -18.97 -13.43
N LYS A 252 -15.62 -20.13 -13.27
CA LYS A 252 -16.09 -21.39 -13.79
C LYS A 252 -16.23 -22.44 -12.70
N THR A 253 -17.43 -23.02 -12.56
CA THR A 253 -17.73 -24.06 -11.59
C THR A 253 -19.02 -24.79 -11.97
N ASP A 254 -19.11 -26.06 -11.61
CA ASP A 254 -20.33 -26.90 -11.70
C ASP A 254 -21.28 -26.71 -10.52
N LYS A 255 -20.90 -25.89 -9.52
CA LYS A 255 -21.73 -25.57 -8.37
C LYS A 255 -22.62 -24.37 -8.67
N GLU A 256 -23.78 -24.33 -8.04
CA GLU A 256 -24.62 -23.12 -8.06
C GLU A 256 -23.88 -21.95 -7.38
N VAL A 257 -23.83 -20.81 -8.06
CA VAL A 257 -23.23 -19.57 -7.56
C VAL A 257 -24.32 -18.56 -7.24
N THR A 258 -24.40 -18.20 -5.96
CA THR A 258 -25.33 -17.18 -5.45
C THR A 258 -24.54 -16.05 -4.79
N VAL A 259 -25.17 -14.89 -4.59
CA VAL A 259 -24.62 -13.78 -3.82
C VAL A 259 -24.22 -14.25 -2.42
N ASP A 260 -25.08 -14.99 -1.75
CA ASP A 260 -24.85 -15.49 -0.40
C ASP A 260 -23.67 -16.47 -0.34
N ALA A 261 -23.51 -17.33 -1.36
CA ALA A 261 -22.38 -18.28 -1.42
C ALA A 261 -21.05 -17.54 -1.57
N ILE A 262 -20.99 -16.51 -2.42
CA ILE A 262 -19.79 -15.67 -2.57
C ILE A 262 -19.50 -14.90 -1.28
N ASN A 263 -20.50 -14.22 -0.72
CA ASN A 263 -20.35 -13.46 0.52
C ASN A 263 -19.88 -14.36 1.68
N ALA A 264 -20.41 -15.57 1.79
CA ALA A 264 -19.96 -16.55 2.79
C ALA A 264 -18.49 -16.96 2.56
N ALA A 265 -18.08 -17.19 1.32
CA ALA A 265 -16.70 -17.51 0.98
C ALA A 265 -15.74 -16.37 1.32
N MET A 266 -16.11 -15.12 1.00
CA MET A 266 -15.34 -13.94 1.37
C MET A 266 -15.23 -13.77 2.88
N LYS A 267 -16.34 -13.94 3.61
CA LYS A 267 -16.39 -13.89 5.08
C LYS A 267 -15.48 -14.93 5.73
N ALA A 268 -15.43 -16.13 5.17
CA ALA A 268 -14.58 -17.22 5.66
C ALA A 268 -13.07 -16.93 5.49
N GLN A 269 -12.68 -16.06 4.56
CA GLN A 269 -11.30 -15.64 4.32
C GLN A 269 -10.92 -14.36 5.10
N ALA A 270 -11.87 -13.79 5.86
CA ALA A 270 -11.62 -12.56 6.62
C ALA A 270 -10.50 -12.75 7.65
N ASN A 271 -9.60 -11.75 7.72
CA ASN A 271 -8.45 -11.74 8.61
C ASN A 271 -8.00 -10.27 8.85
N GLU A 272 -6.86 -10.06 9.49
CA GLU A 272 -6.31 -8.72 9.78
C GLU A 272 -5.99 -7.86 8.54
N SER A 273 -5.84 -8.47 7.36
CA SER A 273 -5.55 -7.80 6.08
C SER A 273 -6.78 -7.68 5.19
N PHE A 274 -7.71 -8.63 5.30
CA PHE A 274 -8.94 -8.73 4.52
C PHE A 274 -10.15 -8.68 5.44
N GLY A 275 -10.77 -7.50 5.54
CA GLY A 275 -11.97 -7.29 6.34
C GLY A 275 -13.25 -7.63 5.56
N TYR A 276 -14.36 -7.75 6.29
CA TYR A 276 -15.68 -8.03 5.74
C TYR A 276 -16.69 -7.04 6.30
N ASN A 277 -17.51 -6.45 5.43
CA ASN A 277 -18.50 -5.43 5.78
C ASN A 277 -19.87 -5.75 5.20
N GLU A 278 -20.92 -5.52 5.98
CA GLU A 278 -22.34 -5.68 5.60
C GLU A 278 -23.13 -4.35 5.71
N ASP A 279 -22.46 -3.26 6.13
CA ASP A 279 -23.07 -1.94 6.22
C ASP A 279 -22.96 -1.18 4.89
N GLU A 280 -23.90 -0.29 4.62
CA GLU A 280 -23.93 0.60 3.45
C GLU A 280 -22.99 1.79 3.64
N ILE A 281 -21.66 1.53 3.53
CA ILE A 281 -20.59 2.51 3.75
C ILE A 281 -20.22 3.28 2.49
N VAL A 282 -19.57 4.42 2.70
CA VAL A 282 -19.00 5.28 1.66
C VAL A 282 -17.52 5.59 1.93
N SER A 283 -16.85 6.26 1.01
CA SER A 283 -15.40 6.50 1.09
C SER A 283 -14.90 7.24 2.32
N SER A 284 -15.74 8.06 2.98
CA SER A 284 -15.35 8.75 4.23
C SER A 284 -15.30 7.82 5.45
N ASP A 285 -16.05 6.71 5.41
CA ASP A 285 -16.17 5.79 6.54
C ASP A 285 -14.94 4.89 6.70
N ILE A 286 -14.14 4.77 5.62
CA ILE A 286 -12.94 3.93 5.62
C ILE A 286 -11.64 4.69 5.86
N VAL A 287 -11.71 6.01 6.12
CA VAL A 287 -10.53 6.84 6.40
C VAL A 287 -9.86 6.36 7.70
N GLY A 288 -8.57 6.10 7.63
CA GLY A 288 -7.79 5.57 8.76
C GLY A 288 -7.91 4.05 8.95
N MET A 289 -8.65 3.35 8.10
CA MET A 289 -8.82 1.91 8.16
C MET A 289 -7.47 1.18 7.99
N MET A 290 -7.30 0.06 8.70
CA MET A 290 -6.08 -0.74 8.71
C MET A 290 -6.17 -2.04 7.88
N TYR A 291 -7.35 -2.46 7.43
CA TYR A 291 -7.46 -3.55 6.46
C TYR A 291 -6.85 -3.13 5.13
N GLY A 292 -6.07 -3.98 4.51
CA GLY A 292 -5.57 -3.77 3.14
C GLY A 292 -6.68 -3.74 2.11
N SER A 293 -7.73 -4.51 2.39
CA SER A 293 -8.92 -4.69 1.58
C SER A 293 -10.12 -4.94 2.51
N LEU A 294 -11.16 -4.13 2.42
CA LEU A 294 -12.41 -4.34 3.14
C LEU A 294 -13.50 -4.73 2.15
N PHE A 295 -13.83 -6.01 2.13
CA PHE A 295 -14.87 -6.55 1.24
C PHE A 295 -16.24 -5.98 1.60
N ASP A 296 -16.98 -5.53 0.60
CA ASP A 296 -18.33 -4.97 0.73
C ASP A 296 -19.36 -5.98 0.22
N ALA A 297 -19.99 -6.70 1.14
CA ALA A 297 -20.98 -7.73 0.82
C ALA A 297 -22.25 -7.16 0.20
N THR A 298 -22.54 -5.87 0.39
CA THR A 298 -23.71 -5.19 -0.17
C THR A 298 -23.61 -4.96 -1.68
N GLN A 299 -22.39 -5.05 -2.25
CA GLN A 299 -22.10 -4.77 -3.66
C GLN A 299 -21.89 -6.03 -4.51
N THR A 300 -22.05 -7.21 -3.94
CA THR A 300 -21.88 -8.47 -4.68
C THR A 300 -23.01 -8.67 -5.68
N MET A 301 -22.65 -8.98 -6.94
CA MET A 301 -23.62 -9.30 -8.01
C MET A 301 -23.19 -10.58 -8.70
N VAL A 302 -24.19 -11.37 -9.12
CA VAL A 302 -23.99 -12.64 -9.84
C VAL A 302 -24.96 -12.70 -11.01
N SER A 303 -24.45 -13.11 -12.17
CA SER A 303 -25.23 -13.41 -13.36
C SER A 303 -24.71 -14.70 -14.00
N GLN A 304 -25.56 -15.68 -14.21
CA GLN A 304 -25.19 -16.90 -14.91
C GLN A 304 -25.00 -16.61 -16.42
N VAL A 305 -23.88 -17.06 -16.99
CA VAL A 305 -23.52 -16.85 -18.40
C VAL A 305 -23.75 -18.13 -19.21
N SER A 306 -23.43 -19.27 -18.62
CA SER A 306 -23.66 -20.60 -19.20
C SER A 306 -23.94 -21.62 -18.09
N ASP A 307 -24.01 -22.89 -18.40
CA ASP A 307 -24.28 -23.94 -17.42
C ASP A 307 -23.20 -24.01 -16.30
N ASP A 308 -21.97 -23.63 -16.61
CA ASP A 308 -20.80 -23.71 -15.71
C ASP A 308 -20.02 -22.40 -15.56
N GLU A 309 -20.49 -21.29 -16.15
CA GLU A 309 -19.85 -19.98 -16.07
C GLU A 309 -20.76 -18.90 -15.50
N TYR A 310 -20.19 -18.08 -14.63
CA TYR A 310 -20.87 -16.97 -13.97
C TYR A 310 -20.04 -15.69 -14.07
N LEU A 311 -20.72 -14.60 -14.43
CA LEU A 311 -20.17 -13.25 -14.29
C LEU A 311 -20.46 -12.74 -12.88
N VAL A 312 -19.39 -12.40 -12.16
CA VAL A 312 -19.46 -11.96 -10.77
C VAL A 312 -18.87 -10.57 -10.64
N GLN A 313 -19.56 -9.70 -9.90
CA GLN A 313 -18.98 -8.47 -9.36
C GLN A 313 -18.70 -8.67 -7.89
N VAL A 314 -17.47 -8.34 -7.46
CA VAL A 314 -17.08 -8.19 -6.06
C VAL A 314 -16.38 -6.85 -5.87
N VAL A 315 -16.57 -6.25 -4.70
CA VAL A 315 -16.10 -4.88 -4.40
C VAL A 315 -15.37 -4.88 -3.07
N SER A 316 -14.25 -4.15 -3.00
CA SER A 316 -13.54 -3.88 -1.76
C SER A 316 -13.14 -2.42 -1.65
N TRP A 317 -13.24 -1.90 -0.43
CA TRP A 317 -12.77 -0.58 -0.02
C TRP A 317 -11.33 -0.62 0.49
N TYR A 318 -10.61 0.49 0.35
CA TYR A 318 -9.30 0.69 0.93
C TYR A 318 -8.99 2.18 1.14
N ASP A 319 -8.47 2.53 2.29
CA ASP A 319 -7.78 3.79 2.44
C ASP A 319 -6.45 3.69 1.69
N ASN A 320 -6.35 4.34 0.54
CA ASN A 320 -5.17 4.24 -0.33
C ASN A 320 -3.86 4.69 0.34
N GLU A 321 -3.94 5.36 1.49
CA GLU A 321 -2.80 5.74 2.32
C GLU A 321 -2.65 4.80 3.52
N ASN A 322 -3.63 4.78 4.45
CA ASN A 322 -3.49 4.05 5.72
C ASN A 322 -3.62 2.54 5.58
N SER A 323 -4.56 2.02 4.78
CA SER A 323 -4.66 0.58 4.48
C SER A 323 -3.39 0.04 3.86
N TYR A 324 -2.86 0.75 2.85
CA TYR A 324 -1.61 0.37 2.20
C TYR A 324 -0.44 0.38 3.18
N THR A 325 -0.33 1.44 3.98
CA THR A 325 0.72 1.57 5.00
C THR A 325 0.65 0.42 6.01
N SER A 326 -0.54 0.03 6.44
CA SER A 326 -0.75 -1.08 7.38
C SER A 326 -0.24 -2.41 6.81
N GLN A 327 -0.54 -2.69 5.54
CA GLN A 327 -0.05 -3.89 4.86
C GLN A 327 1.48 -3.89 4.73
N MET A 328 2.05 -2.75 4.37
CA MET A 328 3.49 -2.57 4.27
C MET A 328 4.17 -2.75 5.64
N VAL A 329 3.63 -2.20 6.71
CA VAL A 329 4.14 -2.39 8.08
C VAL A 329 4.06 -3.85 8.50
N ARG A 330 2.98 -4.57 8.19
CA ARG A 330 2.89 -6.03 8.43
C ARG A 330 3.95 -6.79 7.62
N THR A 331 4.17 -6.39 6.37
CA THR A 331 5.24 -6.98 5.53
C THR A 331 6.62 -6.73 6.13
N ILE A 332 6.91 -5.52 6.64
CA ILE A 332 8.16 -5.20 7.34
C ILE A 332 8.31 -6.12 8.56
N LYS A 333 7.31 -6.19 9.43
CA LYS A 333 7.32 -7.03 10.64
C LYS A 333 7.54 -8.52 10.32
N TYR A 334 7.01 -9.00 9.20
CA TYR A 334 7.27 -10.36 8.77
C TYR A 334 8.71 -10.53 8.25
N PHE A 335 9.20 -9.55 7.50
CA PHE A 335 10.53 -9.55 6.90
C PHE A 335 11.65 -9.44 7.95
N GLU A 336 11.34 -8.82 9.09
CA GLU A 336 12.20 -8.74 10.26
C GLU A 336 12.69 -10.12 10.77
N LYS A 337 11.92 -11.19 10.53
CA LYS A 337 12.31 -12.55 10.88
C LYS A 337 13.60 -13.03 10.20
N PHE A 338 13.98 -12.36 9.11
CA PHE A 338 15.14 -12.72 8.28
C PHE A 338 16.34 -11.78 8.47
N VAL A 339 16.31 -10.88 9.45
CA VAL A 339 17.44 -9.96 9.76
C VAL A 339 18.21 -10.32 11.02
N ALA A 340 17.76 -11.33 11.75
CA ALA A 340 18.38 -11.81 13.00
C ALA A 340 19.69 -12.54 12.76
#